data_456989f3dde1a76cc5dec47ef5bf0035
#
_entry.id   456989f3dde1a76cc5dec47ef5bf0035
#
_cell.length_a   1.000
_cell.length_b   1.000
_cell.length_c   1.000
_cell.angle_alpha   90.00
_cell.angle_beta   90.00
_cell.angle_gamma   90.00
#
_symmetry.space_group_name_H-M   'P 1'
#
loop_
_entity.id
_entity.type
_entity.pdbx_description
1 polymer ?
#
loop_
_entity_poly.entity_id
_entity_poly.type
_entity_poly.pdbx_seq_one_letter_code
_entity_poly.pdbx_strand_id
1 'polypeptide(L)'
;TNSTWTLKRNPNYWDKKHVYLEKINDQVVKSTTTGFNLFQSNKLDMATLSGEQVKNEKNNPKLVLRKTSRLNYLEFNQKKVPALANAKLRQAMSLTIDRHQLVTDVLADGSAVPKGFVTTGLATDPTTGEDFATENAVSAATTQDTAKAKKLWAEGLKETGKKSLTLTLTHDNIDQTKETAEYVQGQLEKELPGLKITDITLPFKNRLARETSGNFQLAISGWQADFADPISDLGILTSTNDYNFGKWKNADYDAAVKQAEQATDPTVRWTALGKAEKIIGTDEGVAPLTQTTLAQMVNPKLKGLIYNTSGTNYNFKDAYMAK
;
A
#
# COMPACT_ATOMS: atom_id res chain seq x y z
N THR A 1 -9.82 21.84 4.67
CA THR A 1 -10.12 20.56 3.99
C THR A 1 -11.61 20.33 4.05
N ASN A 2 -12.26 20.24 2.88
CA ASN A 2 -13.68 19.91 2.83
C ASN A 2 -13.87 18.49 3.42
N SER A 3 -14.85 18.36 4.32
CA SER A 3 -15.23 17.07 4.91
C SER A 3 -16.26 16.33 4.04
N THR A 4 -16.87 17.04 3.09
CA THR A 4 -17.89 16.49 2.19
C THR A 4 -17.80 17.15 0.82
N TRP A 5 -18.16 16.42 -0.24
CA TRP A 5 -18.40 16.96 -1.58
C TRP A 5 -19.54 16.21 -2.25
N THR A 6 -20.08 16.84 -3.28
CA THR A 6 -21.21 16.28 -4.02
C THR A 6 -20.87 16.23 -5.50
N LEU A 7 -20.99 15.04 -6.08
CA LEU A 7 -20.98 14.84 -7.53
C LEU A 7 -22.44 14.89 -8.04
N LYS A 8 -22.68 15.63 -9.11
CA LYS A 8 -23.98 15.73 -9.77
C LYS A 8 -23.89 15.17 -11.17
N ARG A 9 -24.99 14.56 -11.64
CA ARG A 9 -25.10 14.10 -13.03
C ARG A 9 -24.82 15.26 -14.00
N ASN A 10 -23.90 15.02 -14.95
CA ASN A 10 -23.58 16.00 -15.99
C ASN A 10 -24.68 16.00 -17.06
N PRO A 11 -25.44 17.09 -17.25
CA PRO A 11 -26.49 17.16 -18.24
C PRO A 11 -25.98 17.13 -19.69
N ASN A 12 -24.70 17.43 -19.89
CA ASN A 12 -24.05 17.45 -21.21
C ASN A 12 -23.26 16.15 -21.52
N TYR A 13 -23.33 15.13 -20.63
CA TYR A 13 -22.68 13.88 -20.91
C TYR A 13 -23.36 13.16 -22.10
N TRP A 14 -22.58 12.65 -23.02
CA TRP A 14 -23.09 12.05 -24.25
C TRP A 14 -24.01 10.85 -24.00
N ASP A 15 -23.72 10.06 -22.95
CA ASP A 15 -24.47 8.86 -22.56
C ASP A 15 -25.33 9.08 -21.31
N LYS A 16 -25.82 10.30 -21.10
CA LYS A 16 -26.60 10.68 -19.91
C LYS A 16 -27.88 9.84 -19.66
N LYS A 17 -28.39 9.17 -20.69
CA LYS A 17 -29.57 8.31 -20.58
C LYS A 17 -29.32 7.06 -19.74
N HIS A 18 -28.04 6.63 -19.64
CA HIS A 18 -27.61 5.48 -18.86
C HIS A 18 -26.97 5.87 -17.54
N VAL A 19 -27.06 7.11 -17.12
CA VAL A 19 -26.61 7.57 -15.79
C VAL A 19 -27.83 7.74 -14.90
N TYR A 20 -28.01 6.82 -13.97
CA TYR A 20 -29.25 6.71 -13.16
C TYR A 20 -29.19 7.55 -11.89
N LEU A 21 -28.02 7.67 -11.25
CA LEU A 21 -27.85 8.50 -10.05
C LEU A 21 -27.83 9.97 -10.42
N GLU A 22 -28.66 10.78 -9.75
CA GLU A 22 -28.67 12.23 -9.92
C GLU A 22 -27.55 12.89 -9.13
N LYS A 23 -27.20 12.30 -7.98
CA LYS A 23 -26.26 12.86 -7.04
C LYS A 23 -25.54 11.77 -6.25
N ILE A 24 -24.24 11.96 -5.98
CA ILE A 24 -23.45 11.19 -5.05
C ILE A 24 -22.89 12.15 -4.02
N ASN A 25 -23.11 11.87 -2.74
CA ASN A 25 -22.53 12.64 -1.64
C ASN A 25 -21.38 11.83 -1.04
N ASP A 26 -20.17 12.38 -1.13
CA ASP A 26 -19.00 11.82 -0.48
C ASP A 26 -18.76 12.51 0.87
N GLN A 27 -18.43 11.71 1.87
CA GLN A 27 -18.10 12.17 3.20
C GLN A 27 -16.77 11.58 3.66
N VAL A 28 -15.84 12.43 4.10
CA VAL A 28 -14.57 11.98 4.69
C VAL A 28 -14.82 11.54 6.12
N VAL A 29 -14.76 10.23 6.34
CA VAL A 29 -14.88 9.61 7.67
C VAL A 29 -13.57 8.90 7.99
N LYS A 30 -12.85 9.39 9.01
CA LYS A 30 -11.53 8.86 9.39
C LYS A 30 -11.61 7.66 10.30
N SER A 31 -12.66 7.61 11.13
CA SER A 31 -12.93 6.51 12.06
C SER A 31 -13.90 5.52 11.42
N THR A 32 -13.49 4.27 11.30
CA THR A 32 -14.33 3.19 10.78
C THR A 32 -15.56 2.94 11.66
N THR A 33 -15.43 3.13 12.97
CA THR A 33 -16.57 3.05 13.90
C THR A 33 -17.62 4.12 13.60
N THR A 34 -17.20 5.36 13.36
CA THR A 34 -18.12 6.43 12.96
C THR A 34 -18.79 6.11 11.63
N GLY A 35 -18.03 5.63 10.64
CA GLY A 35 -18.54 5.21 9.33
C GLY A 35 -19.58 4.09 9.44
N PHE A 36 -19.30 3.08 10.24
CA PHE A 36 -20.21 1.97 10.47
C PHE A 36 -21.52 2.41 11.15
N ASN A 37 -21.46 3.25 12.16
CA ASN A 37 -22.65 3.82 12.82
C ASN A 37 -23.51 4.65 11.86
N LEU A 38 -22.88 5.41 10.96
CA LEU A 38 -23.59 6.16 9.92
C LEU A 38 -24.27 5.22 8.92
N PHE A 39 -23.62 4.11 8.55
CA PHE A 39 -24.20 3.08 7.69
C PHE A 39 -25.42 2.40 8.37
N GLN A 40 -25.26 1.98 9.63
CA GLN A 40 -26.33 1.36 10.40
C GLN A 40 -27.55 2.28 10.57
N SER A 41 -27.32 3.59 10.69
CA SER A 41 -28.39 4.61 10.78
C SER A 41 -28.92 5.06 9.41
N ASN A 42 -28.55 4.36 8.31
CA ASN A 42 -28.96 4.67 6.93
C ASN A 42 -28.54 6.09 6.45
N LYS A 43 -27.47 6.64 7.02
CA LYS A 43 -26.90 7.93 6.59
C LYS A 43 -25.82 7.77 5.55
N LEU A 44 -25.26 6.55 5.38
CA LEU A 44 -24.33 6.17 4.33
C LEU A 44 -24.82 4.90 3.65
N ASP A 45 -24.64 4.82 2.33
CA ASP A 45 -24.91 3.62 1.54
C ASP A 45 -23.68 2.71 1.44
N MET A 46 -22.49 3.24 1.73
CA MET A 46 -21.24 2.50 1.81
C MET A 46 -20.41 3.02 2.97
N ALA A 47 -19.76 2.12 3.72
CA ALA A 47 -18.82 2.48 4.77
C ALA A 47 -17.69 1.44 4.85
N THR A 48 -16.45 1.90 5.05
CA THR A 48 -15.29 1.03 5.25
C THR A 48 -15.24 0.54 6.69
N LEU A 49 -14.89 -0.74 6.88
CA LEU A 49 -14.65 -1.37 8.17
C LEU A 49 -13.16 -1.72 8.34
N SER A 50 -12.73 -1.90 9.59
CA SER A 50 -11.41 -2.45 9.94
C SER A 50 -11.47 -3.28 11.22
N GLY A 51 -10.44 -4.10 11.44
CA GLY A 51 -10.21 -4.83 12.67
C GLY A 51 -11.41 -5.68 13.12
N GLU A 52 -11.75 -5.56 14.39
CA GLU A 52 -12.84 -6.32 15.01
C GLU A 52 -14.21 -6.14 14.35
N GLN A 53 -14.46 -5.00 13.70
CA GLN A 53 -15.71 -4.79 12.97
C GLN A 53 -15.86 -5.78 11.81
N VAL A 54 -14.78 -6.03 11.06
CA VAL A 54 -14.79 -7.00 9.97
C VAL A 54 -15.01 -8.41 10.49
N LYS A 55 -14.36 -8.78 11.60
CA LYS A 55 -14.57 -10.07 12.26
C LYS A 55 -16.01 -10.27 12.71
N ASN A 56 -16.61 -9.24 13.32
CA ASN A 56 -17.98 -9.29 13.81
C ASN A 56 -19.01 -9.37 12.68
N GLU A 57 -18.73 -8.70 11.56
CA GLU A 57 -19.62 -8.64 10.40
C GLU A 57 -19.35 -9.73 9.33
N LYS A 58 -18.40 -10.66 9.57
CA LYS A 58 -17.97 -11.65 8.56
C LYS A 58 -19.07 -12.48 7.91
N ASN A 59 -20.17 -12.68 8.60
CA ASN A 59 -21.35 -13.42 8.09
C ASN A 59 -22.46 -12.48 7.59
N ASN A 60 -22.27 -11.17 7.65
CA ASN A 60 -23.25 -10.21 7.18
C ASN A 60 -23.23 -10.13 5.64
N PRO A 61 -24.37 -10.40 4.94
CA PRO A 61 -24.42 -10.36 3.48
C PRO A 61 -24.18 -8.96 2.90
N LYS A 62 -24.15 -7.92 3.72
CA LYS A 62 -23.81 -6.54 3.31
C LYS A 62 -22.30 -6.29 3.34
N LEU A 63 -21.51 -7.17 3.97
CA LEU A 63 -20.04 -7.05 3.96
C LEU A 63 -19.50 -7.54 2.61
N VAL A 64 -18.72 -6.69 1.97
CA VAL A 64 -18.02 -6.99 0.72
C VAL A 64 -16.52 -6.74 0.92
N LEU A 65 -15.72 -7.77 0.63
CA LEU A 65 -14.26 -7.67 0.62
C LEU A 65 -13.79 -7.42 -0.82
N ARG A 66 -13.13 -6.30 -1.06
CA ARG A 66 -12.67 -5.89 -2.39
C ARG A 66 -11.15 -5.84 -2.42
N LYS A 67 -10.51 -6.78 -3.11
CA LYS A 67 -9.06 -6.75 -3.33
C LYS A 67 -8.69 -5.53 -4.16
N THR A 68 -7.61 -4.86 -3.78
CA THR A 68 -7.05 -3.72 -4.52
C THR A 68 -5.64 -4.02 -4.98
N SER A 69 -5.15 -3.27 -5.95
CA SER A 69 -3.73 -3.23 -6.31
C SER A 69 -2.94 -2.24 -5.45
N ARG A 70 -3.41 -1.97 -4.21
CA ARG A 70 -2.70 -1.08 -3.31
C ARG A 70 -1.75 -1.86 -2.41
N LEU A 71 -0.47 -1.53 -2.52
CA LEU A 71 0.56 -1.94 -1.57
C LEU A 71 0.80 -0.82 -0.56
N ASN A 72 0.80 -1.14 0.73
CA ASN A 72 1.39 -0.28 1.75
C ASN A 72 2.78 -0.80 2.09
N TYR A 73 3.73 0.11 2.29
CA TYR A 73 5.13 -0.22 2.53
C TYR A 73 5.78 0.76 3.51
N LEU A 74 6.82 0.30 4.18
CA LEU A 74 7.72 1.16 4.94
C LEU A 74 8.74 1.77 3.99
N GLU A 75 8.76 3.09 3.91
CA GLU A 75 9.69 3.85 3.08
C GLU A 75 10.84 4.39 3.91
N PHE A 76 12.04 4.31 3.35
CA PHE A 76 13.31 4.68 3.97
C PHE A 76 13.90 5.92 3.29
N ASN A 77 13.99 7.05 3.96
CA ASN A 77 14.63 8.23 3.37
C ASN A 77 16.15 8.16 3.50
N GLN A 78 16.79 7.65 2.47
CA GLN A 78 18.24 7.43 2.42
C GLN A 78 19.04 8.74 2.30
N LYS A 79 18.43 9.80 1.76
CA LYS A 79 19.03 11.12 1.71
C LYS A 79 19.00 11.82 3.07
N LYS A 80 17.88 11.74 3.78
CA LYS A 80 17.69 12.38 5.09
C LYS A 80 18.45 11.64 6.19
N VAL A 81 18.54 10.31 6.07
CA VAL A 81 19.21 9.41 7.00
C VAL A 81 20.22 8.58 6.23
N PRO A 82 21.45 9.06 6.00
CA PRO A 82 22.46 8.36 5.18
C PRO A 82 22.76 6.93 5.64
N ALA A 83 22.60 6.61 6.93
CA ALA A 83 22.74 5.24 7.42
C ALA A 83 21.75 4.27 6.73
N LEU A 84 20.55 4.73 6.36
CA LEU A 84 19.55 3.91 5.65
C LEU A 84 19.92 3.64 4.18
N ALA A 85 20.99 4.24 3.64
CA ALA A 85 21.55 3.80 2.36
C ALA A 85 22.22 2.40 2.46
N ASN A 86 22.56 1.96 3.67
CA ASN A 86 23.03 0.59 3.92
C ASN A 86 21.86 -0.41 3.81
N ALA A 87 21.93 -1.31 2.86
CA ALA A 87 20.89 -2.31 2.60
C ALA A 87 20.63 -3.23 3.80
N LYS A 88 21.69 -3.59 4.57
CA LYS A 88 21.54 -4.45 5.74
C LYS A 88 20.64 -3.85 6.82
N LEU A 89 20.68 -2.52 7.01
CA LEU A 89 19.79 -1.85 7.96
C LEU A 89 18.32 -1.90 7.48
N ARG A 90 18.06 -1.71 6.18
CA ARG A 90 16.72 -1.80 5.61
C ARG A 90 16.19 -3.24 5.66
N GLN A 91 17.02 -4.21 5.24
CA GLN A 91 16.71 -5.64 5.31
C GLN A 91 16.41 -6.09 6.75
N ALA A 92 17.20 -5.61 7.73
CA ALA A 92 16.96 -5.91 9.13
C ALA A 92 15.59 -5.41 9.59
N MET A 93 15.24 -4.16 9.25
CA MET A 93 13.91 -3.60 9.57
C MET A 93 12.81 -4.41 8.91
N SER A 94 12.93 -4.79 7.64
CA SER A 94 11.93 -5.58 6.94
C SER A 94 11.74 -6.98 7.54
N LEU A 95 12.84 -7.69 7.79
CA LEU A 95 12.84 -9.05 8.36
C LEU A 95 12.30 -9.12 9.80
N THR A 96 12.22 -7.99 10.50
CA THR A 96 11.67 -7.93 11.86
C THR A 96 10.14 -8.01 11.86
N ILE A 97 9.48 -7.59 10.78
CA ILE A 97 8.02 -7.41 10.74
C ILE A 97 7.31 -8.74 10.45
N ASP A 98 6.48 -9.21 11.38
CA ASP A 98 5.54 -10.31 11.15
C ASP A 98 4.32 -9.79 10.38
N ARG A 99 4.36 -9.93 9.07
CA ARG A 99 3.29 -9.48 8.17
C ARG A 99 2.04 -10.34 8.28
N HIS A 100 2.19 -11.61 8.66
CA HIS A 100 1.03 -12.48 8.88
C HIS A 100 0.23 -11.97 10.09
N GLN A 101 0.90 -11.72 11.22
CA GLN A 101 0.25 -11.16 12.41
C GLN A 101 -0.35 -9.78 12.12
N LEU A 102 0.34 -8.93 11.34
CA LEU A 102 -0.18 -7.63 10.96
C LEU A 102 -1.53 -7.73 10.22
N VAL A 103 -1.65 -8.63 9.24
CA VAL A 103 -2.89 -8.72 8.44
C VAL A 103 -3.99 -9.53 9.12
N THR A 104 -3.66 -10.54 9.95
CA THR A 104 -4.67 -11.42 10.58
C THR A 104 -5.18 -10.91 11.91
N ASP A 105 -4.29 -10.34 12.73
CA ASP A 105 -4.60 -10.03 14.13
C ASP A 105 -4.77 -8.53 14.34
N VAL A 106 -3.91 -7.71 13.73
CA VAL A 106 -3.94 -6.26 13.89
C VAL A 106 -5.01 -5.64 12.98
N LEU A 107 -4.86 -5.77 11.66
CA LEU A 107 -5.79 -5.16 10.71
C LEU A 107 -7.08 -5.96 10.56
N ALA A 108 -6.97 -7.27 10.43
CA ALA A 108 -8.10 -8.22 10.34
C ALA A 108 -9.21 -7.79 9.36
N ASP A 109 -8.83 -7.07 8.29
CA ASP A 109 -9.73 -6.45 7.33
C ASP A 109 -9.78 -7.20 5.98
N GLY A 110 -9.14 -8.37 5.91
CA GLY A 110 -9.00 -9.16 4.70
C GLY A 110 -7.78 -8.77 3.85
N SER A 111 -6.96 -7.80 4.28
CA SER A 111 -5.67 -7.49 3.66
C SER A 111 -4.77 -8.71 3.63
N ALA A 112 -3.90 -8.80 2.64
CA ALA A 112 -3.04 -9.95 2.42
C ALA A 112 -1.56 -9.61 2.67
N VAL A 113 -0.79 -10.63 3.03
CA VAL A 113 0.68 -10.55 3.01
C VAL A 113 1.12 -10.40 1.57
N PRO A 114 1.88 -9.33 1.21
CA PRO A 114 2.37 -9.16 -0.14
C PRO A 114 3.43 -10.22 -0.49
N LYS A 115 3.55 -10.54 -1.77
CA LYS A 115 4.61 -11.47 -2.26
C LYS A 115 5.88 -10.73 -2.69
N GLY A 116 5.78 -9.43 -2.86
CA GLY A 116 6.83 -8.51 -3.27
C GLY A 116 6.30 -7.09 -3.31
N PHE A 117 6.84 -6.26 -4.19
CA PHE A 117 6.39 -4.88 -4.38
C PHE A 117 5.14 -4.80 -5.28
N VAL A 118 5.09 -5.60 -6.33
CA VAL A 118 3.88 -5.72 -7.17
C VAL A 118 2.83 -6.57 -6.48
N THR A 119 1.59 -6.11 -6.51
CA THR A 119 0.47 -6.77 -5.82
C THR A 119 -0.08 -7.97 -6.60
N THR A 120 -0.55 -8.99 -5.87
CA THR A 120 -1.21 -10.17 -6.46
C THR A 120 -2.48 -9.77 -7.21
N GLY A 121 -2.69 -10.35 -8.40
CA GLY A 121 -3.88 -10.10 -9.21
C GLY A 121 -3.83 -8.82 -10.03
N LEU A 122 -2.67 -8.14 -10.09
CA LEU A 122 -2.49 -6.96 -10.94
C LEU A 122 -2.35 -7.32 -12.41
N ALA A 123 -1.49 -8.29 -12.72
CA ALA A 123 -1.20 -8.73 -14.08
C ALA A 123 -0.85 -10.21 -14.14
N THR A 124 -1.08 -10.81 -15.28
CA THR A 124 -0.77 -12.22 -15.58
C THR A 124 0.18 -12.34 -16.75
N ASP A 125 1.06 -13.35 -16.71
CA ASP A 125 1.95 -13.67 -17.82
C ASP A 125 1.10 -13.97 -19.07
N PRO A 126 1.32 -13.27 -20.18
CA PRO A 126 0.56 -13.47 -21.41
C PRO A 126 0.74 -14.87 -22.03
N THR A 127 1.80 -15.61 -21.65
CA THR A 127 2.11 -16.93 -22.16
C THR A 127 1.56 -18.04 -21.27
N THR A 128 1.77 -17.92 -19.95
CA THR A 128 1.43 -18.98 -18.98
C THR A 128 0.11 -18.72 -18.26
N GLY A 129 -0.34 -17.45 -18.20
CA GLY A 129 -1.49 -17.03 -17.39
C GLY A 129 -1.18 -16.97 -15.90
N GLU A 130 0.07 -17.14 -15.47
CA GLU A 130 0.45 -17.04 -14.05
C GLU A 130 0.45 -15.59 -13.57
N ASP A 131 0.09 -15.39 -12.32
CA ASP A 131 0.10 -14.07 -11.67
C ASP A 131 1.53 -13.57 -11.46
N PHE A 132 1.82 -12.34 -11.88
CA PHE A 132 3.16 -11.74 -11.82
C PHE A 132 3.78 -11.79 -10.43
N ALA A 133 3.05 -11.39 -9.40
CA ALA A 133 3.56 -11.37 -8.04
C ALA A 133 3.82 -12.77 -7.50
N THR A 134 3.09 -13.77 -7.99
CA THR A 134 3.29 -15.19 -7.63
C THR A 134 4.55 -15.73 -8.25
N GLU A 135 4.73 -15.52 -9.56
CA GLU A 135 5.90 -16.00 -10.32
C GLU A 135 7.21 -15.32 -9.85
N ASN A 136 7.12 -14.03 -9.52
CA ASN A 136 8.29 -13.22 -9.14
C ASN A 136 8.39 -12.97 -7.63
N ALA A 137 7.74 -13.80 -6.81
CA ALA A 137 7.73 -13.65 -5.34
C ALA A 137 9.15 -13.52 -4.76
N VAL A 138 9.31 -12.57 -3.84
CA VAL A 138 10.57 -12.31 -3.14
C VAL A 138 10.39 -12.61 -1.65
N SER A 139 10.52 -13.87 -1.29
CA SER A 139 10.32 -14.32 0.11
C SER A 139 11.20 -13.59 1.11
N ALA A 140 12.42 -13.19 0.71
CA ALA A 140 13.33 -12.43 1.56
C ALA A 140 12.77 -11.05 1.96
N ALA A 141 11.88 -10.45 1.12
CA ALA A 141 11.27 -9.17 1.39
C ALA A 141 10.03 -9.24 2.29
N THR A 142 9.44 -10.41 2.45
CA THR A 142 8.11 -10.55 3.07
C THR A 142 8.05 -11.54 4.24
N THR A 143 9.10 -12.35 4.43
CA THR A 143 9.18 -13.35 5.51
C THR A 143 9.87 -12.76 6.73
N GLN A 144 9.31 -12.99 7.92
CA GLN A 144 9.96 -12.63 9.18
C GLN A 144 11.15 -13.58 9.46
N ASP A 145 12.29 -12.99 9.82
CA ASP A 145 13.46 -13.71 10.36
C ASP A 145 14.20 -12.80 11.34
N THR A 146 13.79 -12.84 12.60
CA THR A 146 14.34 -11.98 13.65
C THR A 146 15.81 -12.29 13.97
N ALA A 147 16.25 -13.53 13.81
CA ALA A 147 17.65 -13.90 14.04
C ALA A 147 18.56 -13.28 12.97
N LYS A 148 18.19 -13.39 11.69
CA LYS A 148 18.88 -12.75 10.59
C LYS A 148 18.79 -11.22 10.68
N ALA A 149 17.63 -10.69 11.07
CA ALA A 149 17.44 -9.25 11.28
C ALA A 149 18.43 -8.68 12.28
N LYS A 150 18.57 -9.28 13.48
CA LYS A 150 19.52 -8.85 14.51
C LYS A 150 20.97 -8.87 14.02
N LYS A 151 21.34 -9.91 13.26
CA LYS A 151 22.69 -10.01 12.69
C LYS A 151 22.94 -8.89 11.68
N LEU A 152 22.05 -8.70 10.71
CA LEU A 152 22.16 -7.65 9.70
C LEU A 152 22.13 -6.25 10.32
N TRP A 153 21.32 -6.03 11.36
CA TRP A 153 21.27 -4.78 12.11
C TRP A 153 22.62 -4.44 12.74
N ALA A 154 23.21 -5.37 13.46
CA ALA A 154 24.52 -5.18 14.08
C ALA A 154 25.63 -4.92 13.05
N GLU A 155 25.64 -5.66 11.93
CA GLU A 155 26.58 -5.45 10.84
C GLU A 155 26.37 -4.07 10.20
N GLY A 156 25.14 -3.68 9.88
CA GLY A 156 24.82 -2.40 9.27
C GLY A 156 25.16 -1.20 10.16
N LEU A 157 24.92 -1.30 11.49
CA LEU A 157 25.35 -0.28 12.44
C LEU A 157 26.87 -0.13 12.44
N LYS A 158 27.59 -1.26 12.45
CA LYS A 158 29.06 -1.26 12.41
C LYS A 158 29.59 -0.62 11.11
N GLU A 159 29.03 -1.01 9.97
CA GLU A 159 29.43 -0.49 8.64
C GLU A 159 29.16 1.00 8.50
N THR A 160 28.11 1.50 9.14
CA THR A 160 27.76 2.93 9.11
C THR A 160 28.36 3.75 10.24
N GLY A 161 29.17 3.12 11.10
CA GLY A 161 29.80 3.77 12.28
C GLY A 161 28.80 4.22 13.35
N LYS A 162 27.59 3.60 13.38
CA LYS A 162 26.54 3.92 14.34
C LYS A 162 26.50 2.90 15.46
N LYS A 163 26.09 3.32 16.66
CA LYS A 163 25.80 2.44 17.79
C LYS A 163 24.29 2.27 18.01
N SER A 164 23.51 3.22 17.56
CA SER A 164 22.07 3.29 17.71
C SER A 164 21.48 4.22 16.64
N LEU A 165 20.18 4.12 16.40
CA LEU A 165 19.41 5.04 15.56
C LEU A 165 18.18 5.52 16.32
N THR A 166 17.91 6.82 16.25
CA THR A 166 16.64 7.41 16.69
C THR A 166 15.99 8.03 15.47
N LEU A 167 14.80 7.54 15.12
CA LEU A 167 14.11 7.86 13.88
C LEU A 167 12.67 8.32 14.16
N THR A 168 12.11 9.05 13.21
CA THR A 168 10.66 9.36 13.19
C THR A 168 9.98 8.52 12.14
N LEU A 169 8.79 8.00 12.46
CA LEU A 169 7.90 7.28 11.54
C LEU A 169 6.69 8.17 11.24
N THR A 170 6.59 8.61 10.00
CA THR A 170 5.49 9.47 9.54
C THR A 170 4.39 8.62 8.93
N HIS A 171 3.13 8.89 9.31
CA HIS A 171 1.99 8.12 8.78
C HIS A 171 0.68 8.94 8.77
N ASP A 172 -0.34 8.45 8.07
CA ASP A 172 -1.65 9.06 7.98
C ASP A 172 -2.46 8.91 9.28
N ASN A 173 -3.37 9.86 9.54
CA ASN A 173 -4.23 9.89 10.72
C ASN A 173 -5.56 9.14 10.51
N ILE A 174 -5.51 7.98 9.86
CA ILE A 174 -6.64 7.04 9.75
C ILE A 174 -6.34 5.79 10.57
N ASP A 175 -7.38 5.10 11.04
CA ASP A 175 -7.25 4.00 11.99
C ASP A 175 -6.29 2.91 11.49
N GLN A 176 -6.49 2.38 10.29
CA GLN A 176 -5.64 1.32 9.71
C GLN A 176 -4.14 1.68 9.65
N THR A 177 -3.82 2.94 9.31
CA THR A 177 -2.42 3.35 9.19
C THR A 177 -1.78 3.57 10.56
N LYS A 178 -2.56 4.04 11.55
CA LYS A 178 -2.10 4.15 12.95
C LYS A 178 -1.78 2.78 13.53
N GLU A 179 -2.71 1.82 13.39
CA GLU A 179 -2.53 0.43 13.85
C GLU A 179 -1.29 -0.20 13.19
N THR A 180 -1.09 0.03 11.89
CA THR A 180 0.10 -0.42 11.17
C THR A 180 1.37 0.22 11.72
N ALA A 181 1.37 1.54 11.95
CA ALA A 181 2.55 2.27 12.44
C ALA A 181 2.93 1.84 13.86
N GLU A 182 1.97 1.75 14.77
CA GLU A 182 2.17 1.28 16.15
C GLU A 182 2.72 -0.16 16.18
N TYR A 183 2.16 -1.03 15.34
CA TYR A 183 2.64 -2.40 15.21
C TYR A 183 4.08 -2.48 14.69
N VAL A 184 4.37 -1.77 13.59
CA VAL A 184 5.71 -1.71 12.99
C VAL A 184 6.72 -1.14 13.98
N GLN A 185 6.40 -0.02 14.63
CA GLN A 185 7.25 0.56 15.68
C GLN A 185 7.56 -0.47 16.78
N GLY A 186 6.53 -1.11 17.32
CA GLY A 186 6.68 -2.10 18.39
C GLY A 186 7.58 -3.27 18.00
N GLN A 187 7.40 -3.83 16.78
CA GLN A 187 8.25 -4.92 16.29
C GLN A 187 9.71 -4.48 16.10
N LEU A 188 9.92 -3.32 15.49
CA LEU A 188 11.26 -2.78 15.23
C LEU A 188 12.03 -2.48 16.52
N GLU A 189 11.41 -1.80 17.48
CA GLU A 189 12.06 -1.44 18.75
C GLU A 189 12.34 -2.67 19.64
N LYS A 190 11.45 -3.67 19.61
CA LYS A 190 11.60 -4.90 20.35
C LYS A 190 12.79 -5.73 19.86
N GLU A 191 12.97 -5.84 18.55
CA GLU A 191 13.89 -6.80 17.96
C GLU A 191 15.24 -6.19 17.54
N LEU A 192 15.32 -4.86 17.32
CA LEU A 192 16.53 -4.18 16.85
C LEU A 192 17.17 -3.34 17.95
N PRO A 193 18.22 -3.84 18.62
CA PRO A 193 18.82 -3.17 19.77
C PRO A 193 19.33 -1.76 19.39
N GLY A 194 19.00 -0.76 20.21
CA GLY A 194 19.43 0.62 20.02
C GLY A 194 18.61 1.40 18.96
N LEU A 195 17.55 0.83 18.39
CA LEU A 195 16.58 1.57 17.60
C LEU A 195 15.52 2.20 18.50
N LYS A 196 15.23 3.48 18.25
CA LYS A 196 14.10 4.22 18.85
C LYS A 196 13.32 4.91 17.74
N ILE A 197 12.00 4.83 17.80
CA ILE A 197 11.08 5.41 16.82
C ILE A 197 10.09 6.32 17.54
N THR A 198 9.84 7.48 16.95
CA THR A 198 8.79 8.40 17.40
C THR A 198 7.79 8.60 16.26
N ASP A 199 6.52 8.35 16.52
CA ASP A 199 5.46 8.48 15.53
C ASP A 199 5.10 9.95 15.27
N ILE A 200 4.86 10.24 13.99
CA ILE A 200 4.35 11.53 13.51
C ILE A 200 3.09 11.27 12.70
N THR A 201 1.96 11.46 13.36
CA THR A 201 0.62 11.28 12.76
C THR A 201 0.17 12.55 12.06
N LEU A 202 -0.17 12.50 10.78
CA LEU A 202 -0.54 13.65 9.96
C LEU A 202 -1.77 13.38 9.08
N PRO A 203 -2.55 14.42 8.73
CA PRO A 203 -3.49 14.31 7.61
C PRO A 203 -2.76 13.95 6.31
N PHE A 204 -3.41 13.16 5.44
CA PHE A 204 -2.82 12.68 4.18
C PHE A 204 -2.06 13.75 3.38
N LYS A 205 -2.67 14.92 3.17
CA LYS A 205 -2.03 16.04 2.46
C LYS A 205 -0.70 16.47 3.10
N ASN A 206 -0.66 16.51 4.42
CA ASN A 206 0.52 16.97 5.16
C ASN A 206 1.61 15.90 5.16
N ARG A 207 1.22 14.61 5.28
CA ARG A 207 2.15 13.49 5.12
C ARG A 207 2.79 13.52 3.73
N LEU A 208 1.97 13.58 2.67
CA LEU A 208 2.45 13.62 1.30
C LEU A 208 3.37 14.83 1.04
N ALA A 209 3.04 16.01 1.56
CA ALA A 209 3.89 17.19 1.47
C ALA A 209 5.25 16.99 2.16
N ARG A 210 5.29 16.27 3.29
CA ARG A 210 6.56 15.91 3.95
C ARG A 210 7.39 14.95 3.12
N GLU A 211 6.78 13.93 2.53
CA GLU A 211 7.47 12.97 1.65
C GLU A 211 8.02 13.67 0.40
N THR A 212 7.18 14.44 -0.30
CA THR A 212 7.57 15.19 -1.51
C THR A 212 8.70 16.18 -1.23
N SER A 213 8.70 16.84 -0.07
CA SER A 213 9.79 17.75 0.32
C SER A 213 11.03 17.03 0.87
N GLY A 214 11.00 15.71 1.05
CA GLY A 214 12.07 14.93 1.67
C GLY A 214 12.21 15.17 3.18
N ASN A 215 11.23 15.78 3.85
CA ASN A 215 11.27 16.07 5.28
C ASN A 215 10.66 14.94 6.13
N PHE A 216 11.07 13.72 5.90
CA PHE A 216 10.73 12.54 6.68
C PHE A 216 11.98 11.66 6.84
N GLN A 217 11.93 10.67 7.75
CA GLN A 217 12.99 9.69 7.96
C GLN A 217 12.52 8.29 7.59
N LEU A 218 11.44 7.82 8.23
CA LEU A 218 10.64 6.67 7.83
C LEU A 218 9.21 7.13 7.54
N ALA A 219 8.52 6.46 6.63
CA ALA A 219 7.10 6.68 6.39
C ALA A 219 6.36 5.37 6.14
N ILE A 220 5.11 5.27 6.66
CA ILE A 220 4.13 4.33 6.12
C ILE A 220 3.52 5.00 4.91
N SER A 221 3.97 4.58 3.76
CA SER A 221 3.53 5.06 2.45
C SER A 221 2.73 3.99 1.73
N GLY A 222 2.25 4.27 0.55
CA GLY A 222 1.55 3.28 -0.24
C GLY A 222 1.27 3.75 -1.65
N TRP A 223 1.21 2.79 -2.55
CA TRP A 223 0.91 3.00 -3.95
C TRP A 223 -0.22 2.08 -4.39
N GLN A 224 -1.10 2.57 -5.23
CA GLN A 224 -2.09 1.77 -5.94
C GLN A 224 -1.79 1.90 -7.43
N ALA A 225 -1.63 0.78 -8.11
CA ALA A 225 -1.36 0.77 -9.53
C ALA A 225 -2.41 1.58 -10.30
N ASP A 226 -1.97 2.48 -11.17
CA ASP A 226 -2.85 3.32 -11.99
C ASP A 226 -3.55 2.51 -13.08
N PHE A 227 -2.92 1.43 -13.54
CA PHE A 227 -3.42 0.50 -14.55
C PHE A 227 -2.88 -0.91 -14.29
N ALA A 228 -3.50 -1.91 -14.91
CA ALA A 228 -3.21 -3.34 -14.68
C ALA A 228 -1.92 -3.80 -15.39
N ASP A 229 -0.78 -3.29 -14.94
CA ASP A 229 0.56 -3.65 -15.45
C ASP A 229 1.60 -3.42 -14.34
N PRO A 230 2.59 -4.34 -14.15
CA PRO A 230 3.62 -4.21 -13.13
C PRO A 230 4.46 -2.94 -13.22
N ILE A 231 4.59 -2.34 -14.42
CA ILE A 231 5.33 -1.08 -14.60
C ILE A 231 4.69 0.09 -13.84
N SER A 232 3.38 0.03 -13.59
CA SER A 232 2.67 1.05 -12.80
C SER A 232 3.16 1.09 -11.34
N ASP A 233 3.61 -0.05 -10.83
CA ASP A 233 4.21 -0.15 -9.49
C ASP A 233 5.74 0.07 -9.58
N LEU A 234 6.44 -0.69 -10.42
CA LEU A 234 7.91 -0.68 -10.46
C LEU A 234 8.48 0.65 -10.96
N GLY A 235 7.80 1.32 -11.90
CA GLY A 235 8.28 2.58 -12.47
C GLY A 235 8.48 3.71 -11.46
N ILE A 236 7.71 3.73 -10.35
CA ILE A 236 7.74 4.84 -9.39
C ILE A 236 9.01 4.89 -8.54
N LEU A 237 9.77 3.79 -8.46
CA LEU A 237 10.96 3.70 -7.61
C LEU A 237 12.27 3.76 -8.39
N THR A 238 12.23 4.06 -9.69
CA THR A 238 13.46 4.37 -10.44
C THR A 238 14.17 5.59 -9.84
N SER A 239 15.49 5.64 -9.97
CA SER A 239 16.33 6.67 -9.34
C SER A 239 15.97 8.10 -9.74
N THR A 240 15.32 8.29 -10.89
CA THR A 240 14.91 9.59 -11.44
C THR A 240 13.44 9.91 -11.26
N ASN A 241 12.63 8.97 -10.76
CA ASN A 241 11.20 9.21 -10.58
C ASN A 241 10.92 10.09 -9.35
N ASP A 242 10.01 11.02 -9.49
CA ASP A 242 9.64 11.97 -8.43
C ASP A 242 8.94 11.29 -7.24
N TYR A 243 8.24 10.17 -7.46
CA TYR A 243 7.60 9.37 -6.41
C TYR A 243 8.59 8.53 -5.59
N ASN A 244 9.85 8.38 -6.01
CA ASN A 244 10.90 7.82 -5.19
C ASN A 244 11.33 8.84 -4.10
N PHE A 245 10.45 9.05 -3.12
CA PHE A 245 10.68 10.04 -2.07
C PHE A 245 11.85 9.66 -1.16
N GLY A 246 12.06 8.37 -0.94
CA GLY A 246 13.17 7.82 -0.16
C GLY A 246 14.54 7.98 -0.81
N LYS A 247 14.56 8.34 -2.09
CA LYS A 247 15.79 8.53 -2.90
C LYS A 247 16.69 7.29 -2.93
N TRP A 248 16.05 6.10 -2.91
CA TRP A 248 16.74 4.85 -3.19
C TRP A 248 17.30 4.84 -4.61
N LYS A 249 18.47 4.24 -4.79
CA LYS A 249 19.15 4.16 -6.09
C LYS A 249 19.74 2.77 -6.30
N ASN A 250 19.42 2.18 -7.43
CA ASN A 250 20.01 0.93 -7.89
C ASN A 250 20.09 0.92 -9.41
N ALA A 251 21.30 0.94 -9.96
CA ALA A 251 21.50 1.03 -11.40
C ALA A 251 20.98 -0.19 -12.16
N ASP A 252 21.05 -1.39 -11.56
CA ASP A 252 20.53 -2.61 -12.18
C ASP A 252 18.99 -2.62 -12.21
N TYR A 253 18.37 -2.04 -11.19
CA TYR A 253 16.92 -1.82 -11.16
C TYR A 253 16.49 -0.85 -12.25
N ASP A 254 17.14 0.31 -12.34
CA ASP A 254 16.84 1.32 -13.35
C ASP A 254 17.01 0.74 -14.77
N ALA A 255 18.06 -0.06 -14.98
CA ALA A 255 18.31 -0.72 -16.25
C ALA A 255 17.24 -1.77 -16.60
N ALA A 256 16.76 -2.53 -15.60
CA ALA A 256 15.71 -3.52 -15.79
C ALA A 256 14.36 -2.87 -16.14
N VAL A 257 13.97 -1.80 -15.41
CA VAL A 257 12.75 -1.04 -15.71
C VAL A 257 12.84 -0.42 -17.10
N LYS A 258 13.97 0.22 -17.44
CA LYS A 258 14.19 0.79 -18.77
C LYS A 258 14.13 -0.26 -19.89
N GLN A 259 14.68 -1.46 -19.66
CA GLN A 259 14.58 -2.56 -20.60
C GLN A 259 13.10 -2.96 -20.82
N ALA A 260 12.32 -3.03 -19.77
CA ALA A 260 10.89 -3.33 -19.86
C ALA A 260 10.10 -2.26 -20.64
N GLU A 261 10.43 -0.98 -20.44
CA GLU A 261 9.80 0.13 -21.17
C GLU A 261 10.10 0.11 -22.68
N GLN A 262 11.28 -0.35 -23.06
CA GLN A 262 11.74 -0.37 -24.45
C GLN A 262 11.44 -1.67 -25.19
N ALA A 263 11.10 -2.74 -24.47
CA ALA A 263 10.85 -4.05 -25.05
C ALA A 263 9.55 -4.07 -25.86
N THR A 264 9.64 -4.51 -27.10
CA THR A 264 8.49 -4.80 -27.99
C THR A 264 8.02 -6.24 -27.87
N ASP A 265 8.90 -7.16 -27.45
CA ASP A 265 8.58 -8.55 -27.18
C ASP A 265 8.01 -8.69 -25.75
N PRO A 266 6.77 -9.22 -25.59
CA PRO A 266 6.14 -9.35 -24.28
C PRO A 266 6.92 -10.22 -23.30
N THR A 267 7.62 -11.27 -23.76
CA THR A 267 8.40 -12.17 -22.90
C THR A 267 9.65 -11.48 -22.37
N VAL A 268 10.35 -10.74 -23.24
CA VAL A 268 11.50 -9.91 -22.83
C VAL A 268 11.07 -8.86 -21.81
N ARG A 269 9.94 -8.20 -22.07
CA ARG A 269 9.36 -7.22 -21.14
C ARG A 269 9.03 -7.83 -19.79
N TRP A 270 8.32 -8.95 -19.79
CA TRP A 270 7.92 -9.65 -18.57
C TRP A 270 9.14 -10.06 -17.71
N THR A 271 10.15 -10.66 -18.36
CA THR A 271 11.41 -11.04 -17.71
C THR A 271 12.13 -9.84 -17.09
N ALA A 272 12.15 -8.71 -17.79
CA ALA A 272 12.79 -7.49 -17.28
C ALA A 272 12.05 -6.91 -16.06
N LEU A 273 10.71 -6.92 -16.06
CA LEU A 273 9.89 -6.54 -14.91
C LEU A 273 10.12 -7.48 -13.72
N GLY A 274 10.18 -8.81 -13.96
CA GLY A 274 10.50 -9.79 -12.92
C GLY A 274 11.90 -9.61 -12.32
N LYS A 275 12.88 -9.20 -13.14
CA LYS A 275 14.22 -8.84 -12.67
C LYS A 275 14.16 -7.59 -11.73
N ALA A 276 13.42 -6.56 -12.12
CA ALA A 276 13.25 -5.38 -11.29
C ALA A 276 12.60 -5.72 -9.93
N GLU A 277 11.54 -6.53 -9.93
CA GLU A 277 10.87 -7.00 -8.71
C GLU A 277 11.84 -7.73 -7.76
N LYS A 278 12.68 -8.60 -8.29
CA LYS A 278 13.70 -9.32 -7.50
C LYS A 278 14.75 -8.39 -6.92
N ILE A 279 15.18 -7.38 -7.67
CA ILE A 279 16.18 -6.41 -7.21
C ILE A 279 15.62 -5.56 -6.06
N ILE A 280 14.44 -4.97 -6.23
CA ILE A 280 13.87 -4.11 -5.18
C ILE A 280 13.59 -4.90 -3.89
N GLY A 281 13.06 -6.11 -4.01
CA GLY A 281 12.78 -6.97 -2.85
C GLY A 281 14.05 -7.48 -2.18
N THR A 282 15.13 -7.74 -2.93
CA THR A 282 16.39 -8.19 -2.34
C THR A 282 17.15 -7.06 -1.66
N ASP A 283 17.17 -5.86 -2.26
CA ASP A 283 17.85 -4.69 -1.71
C ASP A 283 17.01 -3.93 -0.67
N GLU A 284 15.72 -4.28 -0.56
CA GLU A 284 14.76 -3.59 0.30
C GLU A 284 14.76 -2.07 0.04
N GLY A 285 14.57 -1.68 -1.21
CA GLY A 285 14.42 -0.27 -1.59
C GLY A 285 13.31 0.40 -0.79
N VAL A 286 12.23 -0.35 -0.58
CA VAL A 286 11.17 -0.17 0.40
C VAL A 286 10.83 -1.53 1.00
N ALA A 287 10.20 -1.59 2.19
CA ALA A 287 9.76 -2.84 2.79
C ALA A 287 8.24 -3.01 2.62
N PRO A 288 7.76 -3.93 1.76
CA PRO A 288 6.34 -4.22 1.62
C PRO A 288 5.70 -4.62 2.96
N LEU A 289 4.53 -4.09 3.28
CA LEU A 289 3.82 -4.38 4.53
C LEU A 289 2.53 -5.16 4.29
N THR A 290 1.62 -4.60 3.49
CA THR A 290 0.29 -5.20 3.25
C THR A 290 -0.20 -4.90 1.84
N GLN A 291 -0.83 -5.88 1.20
CA GLN A 291 -1.71 -5.64 0.06
C GLN A 291 -3.12 -5.38 0.60
N THR A 292 -3.64 -4.20 0.34
CA THR A 292 -4.90 -3.72 0.93
C THR A 292 -6.11 -4.46 0.34
N THR A 293 -7.00 -4.91 1.22
CA THR A 293 -8.38 -5.24 0.89
C THR A 293 -9.29 -4.19 1.51
N LEU A 294 -10.24 -3.68 0.75
CA LEU A 294 -11.29 -2.80 1.28
C LEU A 294 -12.44 -3.66 1.79
N ALA A 295 -12.58 -3.74 3.12
CA ALA A 295 -13.74 -4.31 3.76
C ALA A 295 -14.82 -3.24 3.87
N GLN A 296 -15.98 -3.46 3.22
CA GLN A 296 -17.02 -2.44 3.12
C GLN A 296 -18.39 -3.00 3.42
N MET A 297 -19.13 -2.28 4.24
CA MET A 297 -20.59 -2.44 4.28
C MET A 297 -21.18 -1.73 3.08
N VAL A 298 -22.03 -2.42 2.33
CA VAL A 298 -22.68 -1.90 1.12
C VAL A 298 -24.17 -2.08 1.23
N ASN A 299 -24.93 -1.01 1.01
CA ASN A 299 -26.39 -1.07 0.96
C ASN A 299 -26.82 -2.01 -0.19
N PRO A 300 -27.60 -3.08 0.10
CA PRO A 300 -28.00 -4.05 -0.92
C PRO A 300 -28.87 -3.44 -2.03
N LYS A 301 -29.44 -2.26 -1.81
CA LYS A 301 -30.15 -1.50 -2.84
C LYS A 301 -29.23 -0.79 -3.83
N LEU A 302 -27.96 -0.55 -3.49
CA LEU A 302 -26.99 0.02 -4.43
C LEU A 302 -26.57 -1.06 -5.43
N LYS A 303 -26.94 -0.88 -6.68
CA LYS A 303 -26.70 -1.81 -7.80
C LYS A 303 -25.90 -1.12 -8.91
N GLY A 304 -25.31 -1.91 -9.81
CA GLY A 304 -24.62 -1.40 -11.00
C GLY A 304 -23.31 -0.64 -10.70
N LEU A 305 -22.84 -0.62 -9.44
CA LEU A 305 -21.53 -0.07 -9.10
C LEU A 305 -20.43 -0.97 -9.65
N ILE A 306 -19.58 -0.43 -10.51
CA ILE A 306 -18.40 -1.11 -11.02
C ILE A 306 -17.24 -0.81 -10.07
N TYR A 307 -16.52 -1.84 -9.69
CA TYR A 307 -15.33 -1.76 -8.87
C TYR A 307 -14.11 -2.19 -9.67
N ASN A 308 -13.05 -1.37 -9.64
CA ASN A 308 -11.77 -1.66 -10.28
C ASN A 308 -10.70 -1.95 -9.21
N THR A 309 -9.83 -2.90 -9.49
CA THR A 309 -8.69 -3.23 -8.61
C THR A 309 -7.56 -2.21 -8.73
N SER A 310 -7.37 -1.62 -9.92
CA SER A 310 -6.37 -0.59 -10.21
C SER A 310 -7.02 0.70 -10.70
N GLY A 311 -6.30 1.80 -10.68
CA GLY A 311 -6.81 3.12 -11.04
C GLY A 311 -7.88 3.63 -10.08
N THR A 312 -8.95 4.18 -10.62
CA THR A 312 -10.10 4.64 -9.81
C THR A 312 -10.92 3.46 -9.33
N ASN A 313 -11.05 3.28 -8.02
CA ASN A 313 -11.72 2.13 -7.43
C ASN A 313 -13.18 1.98 -7.84
N TYR A 314 -13.89 3.09 -8.11
CA TYR A 314 -15.32 3.05 -8.39
C TYR A 314 -15.66 3.74 -9.70
N ASN A 315 -16.56 3.09 -10.47
CA ASN A 315 -17.25 3.75 -11.56
C ASN A 315 -18.76 3.71 -11.27
N PHE A 316 -19.33 4.89 -11.10
CA PHE A 316 -20.75 5.08 -10.74
C PHE A 316 -21.65 5.27 -11.95
N LYS A 317 -21.14 5.15 -13.19
CA LYS A 317 -21.92 5.44 -14.42
C LYS A 317 -23.24 4.67 -14.44
N ASP A 318 -23.16 3.35 -14.21
CA ASP A 318 -24.32 2.45 -14.29
C ASP A 318 -24.96 2.19 -12.92
N ALA A 319 -24.48 2.89 -11.87
CA ALA A 319 -24.99 2.70 -10.53
C ALA A 319 -26.39 3.27 -10.34
N TYR A 320 -27.22 2.55 -9.58
CA TYR A 320 -28.60 2.96 -9.26
C TYR A 320 -29.04 2.43 -7.90
N MET A 321 -30.06 3.04 -7.31
CA MET A 321 -30.74 2.54 -6.11
C MET A 321 -31.95 1.71 -6.51
N ALA A 322 -31.93 0.41 -6.20
CA ALA A 322 -33.07 -0.46 -6.40
C ALA A 322 -34.22 -0.09 -5.43
N LYS A 323 -35.44 -0.25 -5.88
CA LYS A 323 -36.66 0.05 -5.09
C LYS A 323 -36.81 -0.85 -3.88
#